data_25bf799086d3a753a8138b8cccfa01da
#
_entry.id   25bf799086d3a753a8138b8cccfa01da
#
_cell.length_a   1.000
_cell.length_b   1.000
_cell.length_c   1.000
_cell.angle_alpha   90.00
_cell.angle_beta   90.00
_cell.angle_gamma   90.00
#
_symmetry.space_group_name_H-M   'P 1'
#
loop_
_entity.id
_entity.type
_entity.pdbx_description
1 polymer ?
#
loop_
_entity_poly.entity_id
_entity_poly.type
_entity_poly.pdbx_seq_one_letter_code
_entity_poly.pdbx_strand_id
1 'polypeptide(L)'
;MLVDERNLTPNPFFRALAGKGNNRESQLDARGALTVANLGVLDYDAALAMQSEMLAARIDGRVGDTMLMMEHPHVFTLGRGADEGFIVSNTKTVPVRRVSRGGQVTYHGPGQLIGYPILKLEGRDRDVTKYLRCLETAMIDALAKFGIDAGRREKMTGVWVGGRKIASIGIGIRRWTTWHGFALNVSTDLSYFDSIVPCGIEGCRMTSVCEITNRAVSVREFAETMRESFARVFNYDEIILAGASTPELMASDG
;
A
#
# COMPACT_ATOMS: atom_id res chain seq x y z
N MET A 1 -6.60 -16.56 0.57
CA MET A 1 -7.77 -16.68 -0.31
C MET A 1 -7.64 -15.59 -1.34
N LEU A 2 -7.44 -15.95 -2.59
CA LEU A 2 -7.30 -15.01 -3.69
C LEU A 2 -8.70 -14.49 -4.00
N VAL A 3 -8.91 -13.19 -3.97
CA VAL A 3 -10.16 -12.58 -4.42
C VAL A 3 -10.25 -12.78 -5.93
N ASP A 4 -11.20 -13.60 -6.39
CA ASP A 4 -11.45 -13.87 -7.81
C ASP A 4 -12.37 -12.77 -8.36
N GLU A 5 -11.80 -11.82 -9.10
CA GLU A 5 -12.51 -10.65 -9.65
C GLU A 5 -12.99 -10.88 -11.10
N ARG A 6 -13.49 -12.05 -11.45
CA ARG A 6 -13.92 -12.33 -12.83
C ARG A 6 -15.30 -11.77 -13.22
N ASN A 7 -15.93 -10.90 -12.42
CA ASN A 7 -17.20 -10.29 -12.78
C ASN A 7 -17.20 -8.78 -12.53
N LEU A 8 -17.31 -7.98 -13.58
CA LEU A 8 -17.48 -6.53 -13.60
C LEU A 8 -18.88 -6.04 -13.17
N THR A 9 -19.73 -6.90 -12.65
CA THR A 9 -20.83 -6.48 -11.77
C THR A 9 -20.22 -6.00 -10.47
N PRO A 10 -20.76 -4.93 -9.81
CA PRO A 10 -20.20 -4.44 -8.55
C PRO A 10 -20.12 -5.63 -7.59
N ASN A 11 -18.88 -6.08 -7.36
CA ASN A 11 -18.55 -7.21 -6.53
C ASN A 11 -19.30 -7.05 -5.19
N PRO A 12 -20.09 -8.05 -4.73
CA PRO A 12 -20.76 -8.00 -3.43
C PRO A 12 -19.80 -7.64 -2.28
N PHE A 13 -18.52 -7.91 -2.43
CA PHE A 13 -17.45 -7.51 -1.55
C PHE A 13 -17.36 -5.97 -1.36
N PHE A 14 -17.55 -5.16 -2.42
CA PHE A 14 -17.59 -3.70 -2.33
C PHE A 14 -18.95 -3.17 -1.82
N ARG A 15 -20.03 -3.95 -1.95
CA ARG A 15 -21.34 -3.62 -1.37
C ARG A 15 -21.34 -3.69 0.15
N ALA A 16 -20.56 -4.60 0.75
CA ALA A 16 -20.41 -4.70 2.20
C ALA A 16 -19.63 -3.52 2.82
N LEU A 17 -18.88 -2.74 2.01
CA LEU A 17 -18.15 -1.55 2.45
C LEU A 17 -19.04 -0.32 2.68
N ALA A 18 -20.31 -0.34 2.24
CA ALA A 18 -21.20 0.81 2.26
C ALA A 18 -22.06 0.95 3.53
N GLY A 19 -21.87 0.12 4.54
CA GLY A 19 -22.74 0.07 5.71
C GLY A 19 -22.05 0.33 7.04
N LYS A 20 -22.34 1.50 7.63
CA LYS A 20 -22.20 1.94 9.02
C LYS A 20 -20.82 2.45 9.47
N GLY A 21 -20.70 3.79 9.52
CA GLY A 21 -19.67 4.48 10.29
C GLY A 21 -19.90 4.28 11.80
N ASN A 22 -18.94 3.64 12.45
CA ASN A 22 -18.77 3.73 13.89
C ASN A 22 -17.27 3.63 14.19
N ASN A 23 -16.71 4.63 14.86
CA ASN A 23 -15.28 4.84 15.11
C ASN A 23 -14.57 3.72 15.93
N ARG A 24 -15.23 2.61 16.23
CA ARG A 24 -14.66 1.44 16.94
C ARG A 24 -14.29 0.27 16.03
N GLU A 25 -14.59 0.33 14.73
CA GLU A 25 -14.46 -0.82 13.81
C GLU A 25 -13.08 -0.94 13.14
N SER A 26 -12.17 0.01 13.34
CA SER A 26 -10.88 0.07 12.64
C SER A 26 -9.66 -0.34 13.48
N GLN A 27 -9.84 -0.79 14.72
CA GLN A 27 -8.70 -1.16 15.56
C GLN A 27 -8.49 -2.67 15.58
N LEU A 28 -7.27 -3.10 15.22
CA LEU A 28 -6.84 -4.49 15.30
C LEU A 28 -6.55 -4.89 16.76
N ASP A 29 -6.47 -6.20 17.03
CA ASP A 29 -6.03 -6.70 18.33
C ASP A 29 -4.59 -6.24 18.62
N ALA A 30 -4.22 -6.17 19.91
CA ALA A 30 -2.86 -5.82 20.33
C ALA A 30 -1.84 -6.78 19.70
N ARG A 31 -0.77 -6.20 19.18
CA ARG A 31 0.31 -6.89 18.47
C ARG A 31 1.64 -6.56 19.15
N GLY A 32 2.54 -7.50 19.21
CA GLY A 32 3.86 -7.28 19.74
C GLY A 32 4.69 -6.29 18.89
N ALA A 33 5.87 -6.69 18.44
CA ALA A 33 6.75 -5.84 17.65
C ALA A 33 6.42 -5.84 16.16
N LEU A 34 6.56 -4.66 15.52
CA LEU A 34 6.60 -4.48 14.08
C LEU A 34 8.05 -4.22 13.65
N THR A 35 8.60 -5.07 12.82
CA THR A 35 9.89 -4.77 12.15
C THR A 35 9.63 -3.84 10.96
N VAL A 36 10.38 -2.75 10.86
CA VAL A 36 10.27 -1.81 9.73
C VAL A 36 11.63 -1.67 9.05
N ALA A 37 11.67 -1.97 7.76
CA ALA A 37 12.83 -1.81 6.90
C ALA A 37 12.61 -0.65 5.91
N ASN A 38 13.51 0.34 5.89
CA ASN A 38 13.51 1.38 4.89
C ASN A 38 14.62 1.09 3.87
N LEU A 39 14.23 0.72 2.64
CA LEU A 39 15.10 0.13 1.64
C LEU A 39 15.57 1.14 0.56
N GLY A 40 15.20 2.43 0.71
CA GLY A 40 15.52 3.44 -0.30
C GLY A 40 14.84 3.15 -1.64
N VAL A 41 15.56 3.36 -2.73
CA VAL A 41 15.06 3.08 -4.09
C VAL A 41 15.42 1.63 -4.44
N LEU A 42 14.43 0.81 -4.71
CA LEU A 42 14.60 -0.61 -5.05
C LEU A 42 13.81 -0.96 -6.31
N ASP A 43 14.42 -1.72 -7.22
CA ASP A 43 13.75 -2.24 -8.41
C ASP A 43 12.49 -3.04 -8.05
N TYR A 44 11.45 -2.94 -8.90
CA TYR A 44 10.16 -3.55 -8.61
C TYR A 44 10.23 -5.09 -8.53
N ASP A 45 10.96 -5.72 -9.46
CA ASP A 45 11.07 -7.17 -9.51
C ASP A 45 11.90 -7.71 -8.33
N ALA A 46 12.96 -6.98 -7.92
CA ALA A 46 13.73 -7.27 -6.71
C ALA A 46 12.88 -7.14 -5.44
N ALA A 47 12.08 -6.08 -5.34
CA ALA A 47 11.16 -5.90 -4.22
C ALA A 47 10.07 -6.99 -4.17
N LEU A 48 9.57 -7.44 -5.33
CA LEU A 48 8.59 -8.51 -5.41
C LEU A 48 9.18 -9.87 -4.98
N ALA A 49 10.44 -10.15 -5.35
CA ALA A 49 11.15 -11.34 -4.88
C ALA A 49 11.29 -11.30 -3.36
N MET A 50 11.78 -10.19 -2.79
CA MET A 50 11.89 -10.00 -1.35
C MET A 50 10.55 -10.19 -0.62
N GLN A 51 9.47 -9.60 -1.13
CA GLN A 51 8.14 -9.79 -0.57
C GLN A 51 7.72 -11.27 -0.56
N SER A 52 8.01 -12.01 -1.63
CA SER A 52 7.65 -13.43 -1.73
C SER A 52 8.39 -14.29 -0.69
N GLU A 53 9.65 -14.01 -0.46
CA GLU A 53 10.47 -14.69 0.55
C GLU A 53 10.01 -14.35 1.97
N MET A 54 9.77 -13.07 2.25
CA MET A 54 9.25 -12.62 3.54
C MET A 54 7.84 -13.16 3.81
N LEU A 55 6.97 -13.23 2.78
CA LEU A 55 5.66 -13.84 2.90
C LEU A 55 5.75 -15.32 3.29
N ALA A 56 6.63 -16.08 2.64
CA ALA A 56 6.85 -17.48 2.97
C ALA A 56 7.38 -17.63 4.41
N ALA A 57 8.39 -16.84 4.77
CA ALA A 57 8.98 -16.85 6.11
C ALA A 57 7.95 -16.49 7.20
N ARG A 58 7.07 -15.50 6.93
CA ARG A 58 6.01 -15.10 7.88
C ARG A 58 4.91 -16.16 8.00
N ILE A 59 4.55 -16.82 6.91
CA ILE A 59 3.59 -17.93 6.92
C ILE A 59 4.11 -19.08 7.78
N ASP A 60 5.41 -19.39 7.66
CA ASP A 60 6.08 -20.46 8.39
C ASP A 60 6.44 -20.09 9.84
N GLY A 61 6.22 -18.84 10.25
CA GLY A 61 6.50 -18.34 11.61
C GLY A 61 7.98 -18.06 11.87
N ARG A 62 8.84 -18.05 10.83
CA ARG A 62 10.28 -17.78 10.96
C ARG A 62 10.61 -16.30 11.18
N VAL A 63 9.72 -15.41 10.80
CA VAL A 63 9.86 -13.95 11.01
C VAL A 63 8.58 -13.37 11.60
N GLY A 64 8.70 -12.23 12.28
CA GLY A 64 7.59 -11.43 12.80
C GLY A 64 6.86 -10.63 11.72
N ASP A 65 5.89 -9.84 12.14
CA ASP A 65 5.22 -8.88 11.26
C ASP A 65 6.23 -7.82 10.80
N THR A 66 6.27 -7.57 9.51
CA THR A 66 7.28 -6.69 8.89
C THR A 66 6.61 -5.72 7.92
N MET A 67 7.05 -4.46 7.94
CA MET A 67 6.71 -3.46 6.93
C MET A 67 7.95 -3.06 6.15
N LEU A 68 7.95 -3.32 4.85
CA LEU A 68 8.98 -2.84 3.92
C LEU A 68 8.53 -1.49 3.38
N MET A 69 9.40 -0.48 3.46
CA MET A 69 9.16 0.87 2.95
C MET A 69 10.24 1.23 1.94
N MET A 70 9.85 1.78 0.80
CA MET A 70 10.76 2.05 -0.31
C MET A 70 10.17 3.02 -1.32
N GLU A 71 10.96 3.33 -2.33
CA GLU A 71 10.56 3.91 -3.61
C GLU A 71 10.90 2.92 -4.73
N HIS A 72 10.25 3.04 -5.88
CA HIS A 72 10.62 2.29 -7.09
C HIS A 72 11.13 3.23 -8.19
N PRO A 73 11.99 2.78 -9.10
CA PRO A 73 12.12 3.37 -10.42
C PRO A 73 10.76 3.37 -11.13
N HIS A 74 10.64 4.16 -12.19
CA HIS A 74 9.40 4.25 -12.97
C HIS A 74 8.92 2.88 -13.43
N VAL A 75 7.69 2.49 -13.06
CA VAL A 75 7.05 1.23 -13.45
C VAL A 75 5.53 1.37 -13.43
N PHE A 76 4.85 0.83 -14.45
CA PHE A 76 3.41 0.59 -14.39
C PHE A 76 3.14 -0.84 -13.94
N THR A 77 2.20 -1.02 -13.02
CA THR A 77 1.79 -2.34 -12.57
C THR A 77 0.32 -2.60 -12.87
N LEU A 78 0.06 -3.75 -13.47
CA LEU A 78 -1.29 -4.26 -13.76
C LEU A 78 -1.64 -5.30 -12.71
N GLY A 79 -2.69 -5.06 -11.93
CA GLY A 79 -3.23 -6.04 -11.00
C GLY A 79 -3.78 -7.27 -11.72
N ARG A 80 -4.17 -8.31 -10.99
CA ARG A 80 -4.60 -9.60 -11.55
C ARG A 80 -5.76 -9.48 -12.55
N GLY A 81 -6.75 -8.64 -12.27
CA GLY A 81 -7.91 -8.42 -13.12
C GLY A 81 -7.81 -7.16 -14.00
N ALA A 82 -6.61 -6.56 -14.11
CA ALA A 82 -6.46 -5.32 -14.85
C ALA A 82 -6.62 -5.52 -16.36
N ASP A 83 -7.38 -4.62 -16.96
CA ASP A 83 -7.49 -4.46 -18.40
C ASP A 83 -6.28 -3.67 -18.91
N GLU A 84 -5.61 -4.20 -19.95
CA GLU A 84 -4.49 -3.50 -20.62
C GLU A 84 -4.96 -2.24 -21.36
N GLY A 85 -6.23 -2.15 -21.74
CA GLY A 85 -6.85 -0.96 -22.33
C GLY A 85 -6.82 0.27 -21.40
N PHE A 86 -6.54 0.10 -20.11
CA PHE A 86 -6.32 1.23 -19.20
C PHE A 86 -4.93 1.87 -19.32
N ILE A 87 -4.05 1.35 -20.18
CA ILE A 87 -2.83 2.03 -20.62
C ILE A 87 -3.16 2.80 -21.88
N VAL A 88 -3.33 4.12 -21.76
CA VAL A 88 -3.92 4.96 -22.83
C VAL A 88 -2.89 5.67 -23.70
N SER A 89 -1.61 5.72 -23.29
CA SER A 89 -0.57 6.38 -24.08
C SER A 89 0.74 5.61 -24.13
N ASN A 90 1.70 6.13 -24.90
CA ASN A 90 2.97 5.47 -25.18
C ASN A 90 3.82 5.32 -23.92
N THR A 91 3.74 4.17 -23.28
CA THR A 91 4.55 3.79 -22.11
C THR A 91 5.89 3.15 -22.49
N LYS A 92 6.33 3.24 -23.75
CA LYS A 92 7.51 2.50 -24.28
C LYS A 92 8.79 2.70 -23.47
N THR A 93 8.88 3.79 -22.74
CA THR A 93 10.04 4.11 -21.90
C THR A 93 9.90 3.65 -20.46
N VAL A 94 8.68 3.28 -20.03
CA VAL A 94 8.38 2.84 -18.67
C VAL A 94 7.98 1.36 -18.68
N PRO A 95 8.67 0.50 -17.93
CA PRO A 95 8.32 -0.92 -17.85
C PRO A 95 6.89 -1.14 -17.35
N VAL A 96 6.23 -2.16 -17.90
CA VAL A 96 4.91 -2.63 -17.45
C VAL A 96 5.07 -4.01 -16.84
N ARG A 97 4.50 -4.23 -15.65
CA ARG A 97 4.54 -5.51 -14.94
C ARG A 97 3.14 -5.97 -14.58
N ARG A 98 2.78 -7.20 -14.97
CA ARG A 98 1.56 -7.86 -14.50
C ARG A 98 1.86 -8.56 -13.18
N VAL A 99 1.04 -8.27 -12.17
CA VAL A 99 1.33 -8.68 -10.78
C VAL A 99 0.08 -9.23 -10.09
N SER A 100 0.28 -9.94 -8.99
CA SER A 100 -0.78 -10.69 -8.29
C SER A 100 -1.53 -9.88 -7.21
N ARG A 101 -1.31 -8.55 -7.12
CA ARG A 101 -2.11 -7.70 -6.24
C ARG A 101 -3.54 -7.51 -6.76
N GLY A 102 -4.45 -7.12 -5.90
CA GLY A 102 -5.77 -6.63 -6.30
C GLY A 102 -5.70 -5.25 -6.98
N GLY A 103 -6.82 -4.87 -7.60
CA GLY A 103 -6.97 -3.58 -8.30
C GLY A 103 -6.47 -3.59 -9.74
N GLN A 104 -6.66 -2.45 -10.40
CA GLN A 104 -6.37 -2.21 -11.81
C GLN A 104 -4.93 -1.73 -12.03
N VAL A 105 -4.70 -0.95 -13.09
CA VAL A 105 -3.42 -0.34 -13.39
C VAL A 105 -3.07 0.76 -12.38
N THR A 106 -1.80 0.88 -12.04
CA THR A 106 -1.24 2.04 -11.32
C THR A 106 0.20 2.30 -11.77
N TYR A 107 0.72 3.46 -11.38
CA TYR A 107 2.08 3.88 -11.58
C TYR A 107 2.83 3.89 -10.24
N HIS A 108 4.11 3.50 -10.29
CA HIS A 108 5.08 3.71 -9.23
C HIS A 108 6.32 4.43 -9.79
N GLY A 109 6.91 5.31 -8.99
CA GLY A 109 8.10 6.06 -9.38
C GLY A 109 8.72 6.85 -8.23
N PRO A 110 9.84 7.54 -8.48
CA PRO A 110 10.50 8.39 -7.50
C PRO A 110 9.55 9.42 -6.89
N GLY A 111 9.75 9.71 -5.61
CA GLY A 111 8.87 10.58 -4.85
C GLY A 111 7.58 9.93 -4.34
N GLN A 112 7.36 8.63 -4.62
CA GLN A 112 6.21 7.89 -4.12
C GLN A 112 6.63 6.94 -3.00
N LEU A 113 6.05 7.12 -1.79
CA LEU A 113 6.25 6.17 -0.71
C LEU A 113 5.47 4.89 -0.97
N ILE A 114 6.19 3.79 -1.09
CA ILE A 114 5.65 2.44 -1.17
C ILE A 114 5.75 1.79 0.20
N GLY A 115 4.65 1.18 0.68
CA GLY A 115 4.63 0.38 1.89
C GLY A 115 4.09 -1.02 1.60
N TYR A 116 4.88 -2.04 1.93
CA TYR A 116 4.49 -3.45 1.82
C TYR A 116 4.41 -4.10 3.21
N PRO A 117 3.24 -4.05 3.89
CA PRO A 117 3.04 -4.74 5.15
C PRO A 117 2.88 -6.24 4.93
N ILE A 118 3.76 -7.04 5.55
CA ILE A 118 3.73 -8.50 5.55
C ILE A 118 3.35 -8.95 6.96
N LEU A 119 2.06 -9.03 7.19
CA LEU A 119 1.46 -9.23 8.53
C LEU A 119 0.65 -10.51 8.56
N LYS A 120 0.70 -11.22 9.67
CA LYS A 120 -0.24 -12.31 9.95
C LYS A 120 -1.52 -11.73 10.55
N LEU A 121 -2.65 -11.96 9.87
CA LEU A 121 -3.97 -11.62 10.40
C LEU A 121 -4.52 -12.83 11.16
N GLU A 122 -4.83 -12.65 12.45
CA GLU A 122 -5.25 -13.73 13.33
C GLU A 122 -6.61 -13.44 13.99
N GLY A 123 -7.26 -14.47 14.49
CA GLY A 123 -8.51 -14.33 15.22
C GLY A 123 -9.56 -13.49 14.47
N ARG A 124 -10.08 -12.47 15.13
CA ARG A 124 -11.08 -11.52 14.61
C ARG A 124 -10.48 -10.50 13.62
N ASP A 125 -9.16 -10.47 13.46
CA ASP A 125 -8.47 -9.63 12.46
C ASP A 125 -8.39 -10.30 11.09
N ARG A 126 -8.89 -11.54 10.94
CA ARG A 126 -9.05 -12.19 9.62
C ARG A 126 -10.20 -11.57 8.82
N ASP A 127 -10.12 -10.26 8.65
CA ASP A 127 -11.09 -9.44 7.93
C ASP A 127 -10.35 -8.50 6.97
N VAL A 128 -10.52 -8.76 5.67
CA VAL A 128 -9.86 -7.99 4.59
C VAL A 128 -10.36 -6.56 4.57
N THR A 129 -11.64 -6.35 4.85
CA THR A 129 -12.25 -5.01 4.89
C THR A 129 -11.66 -4.19 6.02
N LYS A 130 -11.60 -4.78 7.21
CA LYS A 130 -10.99 -4.16 8.39
C LYS A 130 -9.52 -3.81 8.13
N TYR A 131 -8.76 -4.72 7.53
CA TYR A 131 -7.36 -4.48 7.16
C TYR A 131 -7.21 -3.30 6.19
N LEU A 132 -8.03 -3.23 5.14
CA LEU A 132 -8.02 -2.10 4.20
C LEU A 132 -8.36 -0.77 4.90
N ARG A 133 -9.34 -0.78 5.80
CA ARG A 133 -9.71 0.41 6.59
C ARG A 133 -8.59 0.85 7.54
N CYS A 134 -7.87 -0.08 8.14
CA CYS A 134 -6.68 0.24 8.94
C CYS A 134 -5.57 0.88 8.09
N LEU A 135 -5.30 0.37 6.87
CA LEU A 135 -4.34 0.99 5.96
C LEU A 135 -4.74 2.43 5.61
N GLU A 136 -6.01 2.65 5.26
CA GLU A 136 -6.52 4.00 4.98
C GLU A 136 -6.40 4.91 6.20
N THR A 137 -6.78 4.45 7.40
CA THR A 137 -6.65 5.22 8.63
C THR A 137 -5.21 5.61 8.90
N ALA A 138 -4.25 4.67 8.77
CA ALA A 138 -2.85 4.95 9.01
C ALA A 138 -2.29 6.04 8.07
N MET A 139 -2.69 6.00 6.79
CA MET A 139 -2.30 7.02 5.82
C MET A 139 -2.98 8.38 6.10
N ILE A 140 -4.26 8.39 6.45
CA ILE A 140 -5.01 9.61 6.83
C ILE A 140 -4.37 10.25 8.05
N ASP A 141 -4.03 9.48 9.07
CA ASP A 141 -3.37 9.95 10.28
C ASP A 141 -1.97 10.50 10.02
N ALA A 142 -1.22 9.86 9.11
CA ALA A 142 0.09 10.38 8.69
C ALA A 142 -0.05 11.71 7.94
N LEU A 143 -1.00 11.81 7.02
CA LEU A 143 -1.29 13.03 6.26
C LEU A 143 -1.74 14.20 7.17
N ALA A 144 -2.51 13.91 8.21
CA ALA A 144 -2.94 14.91 9.19
C ALA A 144 -1.77 15.57 9.92
N LYS A 145 -0.64 14.86 10.13
CA LYS A 145 0.60 15.43 10.71
C LYS A 145 1.24 16.48 9.81
N PHE A 146 0.97 16.44 8.51
CA PHE A 146 1.39 17.44 7.53
C PHE A 146 0.32 18.52 7.27
N GLY A 147 -0.76 18.55 8.09
CA GLY A 147 -1.84 19.52 7.95
C GLY A 147 -2.79 19.22 6.77
N ILE A 148 -2.78 17.98 6.27
CA ILE A 148 -3.61 17.59 5.12
C ILE A 148 -4.89 16.93 5.64
N ASP A 149 -6.05 17.53 5.34
CA ASP A 149 -7.37 16.94 5.60
C ASP A 149 -7.70 15.92 4.51
N ALA A 150 -7.34 14.66 4.78
CA ALA A 150 -7.54 13.53 3.90
C ALA A 150 -8.66 12.62 4.41
N GLY A 151 -9.31 11.93 3.49
CA GLY A 151 -10.42 11.04 3.83
C GLY A 151 -10.60 9.89 2.86
N ARG A 152 -11.67 9.14 3.11
CA ARG A 152 -12.14 8.06 2.25
C ARG A 152 -13.16 8.57 1.26
N ARG A 153 -13.30 7.87 0.15
CA ARG A 153 -14.39 8.09 -0.80
C ARG A 153 -15.26 6.83 -0.85
N GLU A 154 -16.57 7.02 -0.83
CA GLU A 154 -17.52 5.91 -0.84
C GLU A 154 -17.27 4.99 -2.04
N LYS A 155 -17.27 3.68 -1.81
CA LYS A 155 -17.04 2.62 -2.83
C LYS A 155 -15.68 2.67 -3.55
N MET A 156 -14.75 3.50 -3.08
CA MET A 156 -13.42 3.64 -3.69
C MET A 156 -12.33 3.43 -2.66
N THR A 157 -11.55 2.36 -2.80
CA THR A 157 -10.40 2.08 -1.92
C THR A 157 -9.25 3.06 -2.18
N GLY A 158 -8.64 3.54 -1.10
CA GLY A 158 -7.53 4.49 -1.12
C GLY A 158 -7.83 5.76 -0.32
N VAL A 159 -6.93 6.74 -0.40
CA VAL A 159 -7.03 7.99 0.36
C VAL A 159 -7.15 9.17 -0.59
N TRP A 160 -7.99 10.13 -0.21
CA TRP A 160 -8.41 11.23 -1.07
C TRP A 160 -8.32 12.57 -0.34
N VAL A 161 -8.01 13.63 -1.09
CA VAL A 161 -7.97 15.02 -0.62
C VAL A 161 -8.69 15.90 -1.63
N GLY A 162 -9.78 16.57 -1.23
CA GLY A 162 -10.52 17.46 -2.11
C GLY A 162 -10.98 16.81 -3.43
N GLY A 163 -11.35 15.53 -3.41
CA GLY A 163 -11.77 14.78 -4.60
C GLY A 163 -10.64 14.23 -5.46
N ARG A 164 -9.36 14.49 -5.12
CA ARG A 164 -8.16 13.97 -5.80
C ARG A 164 -7.55 12.82 -4.98
N LYS A 165 -7.05 11.81 -5.64
CA LYS A 165 -6.48 10.63 -4.98
C LYS A 165 -5.01 10.85 -4.62
N ILE A 166 -4.67 10.70 -3.33
CA ILE A 166 -3.29 10.86 -2.86
C ILE A 166 -2.61 9.52 -2.61
N ALA A 167 -3.38 8.46 -2.30
CA ALA A 167 -2.82 7.13 -2.10
C ALA A 167 -3.70 6.03 -2.69
N SER A 168 -3.04 5.03 -3.24
CA SER A 168 -3.62 3.82 -3.81
C SER A 168 -3.30 2.61 -2.92
N ILE A 169 -4.21 1.64 -2.87
CA ILE A 169 -4.04 0.39 -2.12
C ILE A 169 -4.29 -0.77 -3.08
N GLY A 170 -3.35 -1.72 -3.10
CA GLY A 170 -3.50 -2.98 -3.82
C GLY A 170 -2.80 -4.08 -3.04
N ILE A 171 -3.57 -4.99 -2.45
CA ILE A 171 -3.08 -6.03 -1.55
C ILE A 171 -3.20 -7.42 -2.14
N GLY A 172 -2.44 -8.35 -1.58
CA GLY A 172 -2.62 -9.79 -1.68
C GLY A 172 -2.69 -10.42 -0.30
N ILE A 173 -3.40 -11.53 -0.17
CA ILE A 173 -3.46 -12.30 1.07
C ILE A 173 -3.27 -13.78 0.75
N ARG A 174 -2.35 -14.45 1.47
CA ARG A 174 -2.11 -15.89 1.38
C ARG A 174 -2.04 -16.48 2.78
N ARG A 175 -2.88 -17.45 3.07
CA ARG A 175 -2.99 -18.07 4.42
C ARG A 175 -3.13 -17.02 5.54
N TRP A 176 -3.94 -15.98 5.31
CA TRP A 176 -4.12 -14.85 6.21
C TRP A 176 -2.83 -14.06 6.52
N THR A 177 -1.86 -14.13 5.64
CA THR A 177 -0.68 -13.26 5.66
C THR A 177 -0.76 -12.30 4.48
N THR A 178 -0.58 -11.01 4.76
CA THR A 178 -0.69 -9.92 3.78
C THR A 178 0.62 -9.76 3.00
N TRP A 179 0.56 -9.20 1.80
CA TRP A 179 1.67 -8.75 0.98
C TRP A 179 1.19 -7.73 -0.06
N HIS A 180 2.09 -7.12 -0.83
CA HIS A 180 1.81 -5.85 -1.47
C HIS A 180 1.32 -4.84 -0.42
N GLY A 181 0.59 -3.79 -0.79
CA GLY A 181 0.16 -2.80 0.20
C GLY A 181 -0.32 -1.51 -0.41
N PHE A 182 0.38 -0.41 -0.17
CA PHE A 182 -0.04 0.92 -0.58
C PHE A 182 1.07 1.70 -1.29
N ALA A 183 0.65 2.69 -2.06
CA ALA A 183 1.49 3.69 -2.70
C ALA A 183 0.91 5.08 -2.40
N LEU A 184 1.70 5.96 -1.75
CA LEU A 184 1.31 7.31 -1.37
C LEU A 184 2.20 8.33 -2.10
N ASN A 185 1.59 9.25 -2.82
CA ASN A 185 2.30 10.29 -3.54
C ASN A 185 2.81 11.36 -2.57
N VAL A 186 4.12 11.43 -2.34
CA VAL A 186 4.75 12.46 -1.51
C VAL A 186 5.20 13.62 -2.39
N SER A 187 6.20 13.40 -3.25
CA SER A 187 6.74 14.36 -4.21
C SER A 187 6.75 13.79 -5.65
N THR A 188 5.87 12.84 -5.89
CA THR A 188 5.75 12.07 -7.13
C THR A 188 5.46 12.98 -8.32
N ASP A 189 6.12 12.75 -9.45
CA ASP A 189 5.72 13.33 -10.74
C ASP A 189 4.40 12.71 -11.19
N LEU A 190 3.33 13.48 -11.05
CA LEU A 190 1.96 13.02 -11.31
C LEU A 190 1.64 12.90 -12.80
N SER A 191 2.46 13.47 -13.71
CA SER A 191 2.25 13.42 -15.16
C SER A 191 2.27 11.99 -15.71
N TYR A 192 2.96 11.07 -15.06
CA TYR A 192 2.96 9.68 -15.44
C TYR A 192 1.58 9.01 -15.32
N PHE A 193 0.71 9.52 -14.45
CA PHE A 193 -0.67 9.01 -14.35
C PHE A 193 -1.54 9.35 -15.56
N ASP A 194 -1.15 10.34 -16.36
CA ASP A 194 -1.85 10.70 -17.62
C ASP A 194 -1.73 9.60 -18.68
N SER A 195 -0.76 8.69 -18.52
CA SER A 195 -0.56 7.54 -19.40
C SER A 195 -1.48 6.35 -19.10
N ILE A 196 -2.27 6.41 -18.04
CA ILE A 196 -3.13 5.32 -17.59
C ILE A 196 -4.50 5.86 -17.15
N VAL A 197 -5.50 4.96 -17.04
CA VAL A 197 -6.74 5.24 -16.30
C VAL A 197 -6.54 4.71 -14.86
N PRO A 198 -6.15 5.56 -13.89
CA PRO A 198 -5.74 5.10 -12.58
C PRO A 198 -6.87 4.33 -11.87
N CYS A 199 -6.58 3.11 -11.41
CA CYS A 199 -7.55 2.23 -10.76
C CYS A 199 -8.79 1.90 -11.61
N GLY A 200 -8.77 2.13 -12.94
CA GLY A 200 -9.93 1.98 -13.80
C GLY A 200 -11.03 3.02 -13.54
N ILE A 201 -10.72 4.13 -12.93
CA ILE A 201 -11.66 5.21 -12.60
C ILE A 201 -11.46 6.36 -13.58
N GLU A 202 -12.39 6.52 -14.52
CA GLU A 202 -12.37 7.63 -15.48
C GLU A 202 -12.41 8.97 -14.75
N GLY A 203 -11.58 9.92 -15.20
CA GLY A 203 -11.50 11.26 -14.59
C GLY A 203 -10.87 11.27 -13.19
N CYS A 204 -10.26 10.18 -12.71
CA CYS A 204 -9.54 10.16 -11.45
C CYS A 204 -8.31 11.06 -11.53
N ARG A 205 -8.34 12.17 -10.80
CA ARG A 205 -7.20 13.07 -10.66
C ARG A 205 -6.34 12.65 -9.48
N MET A 206 -5.04 12.61 -9.68
CA MET A 206 -4.07 12.34 -8.62
C MET A 206 -3.61 13.64 -7.97
N THR A 207 -3.07 13.53 -6.75
CA THR A 207 -2.39 14.62 -6.04
C THR A 207 -1.25 14.07 -5.19
N SER A 208 -0.44 14.94 -4.59
CA SER A 208 0.69 14.59 -3.74
C SER A 208 0.76 15.48 -2.49
N VAL A 209 1.55 15.06 -1.50
CA VAL A 209 1.80 15.85 -0.28
C VAL A 209 2.39 17.20 -0.64
N CYS A 210 3.42 17.23 -1.50
CA CYS A 210 4.08 18.47 -1.92
C CYS A 210 3.12 19.42 -2.64
N GLU A 211 2.25 18.90 -3.52
CA GLU A 211 1.26 19.71 -4.23
C GLU A 211 0.24 20.36 -3.26
N ILE A 212 -0.27 19.58 -2.30
CA ILE A 212 -1.27 20.08 -1.34
C ILE A 212 -0.69 21.08 -0.35
N THR A 213 0.50 20.80 0.16
CA THR A 213 1.14 21.63 1.20
C THR A 213 1.92 22.82 0.64
N ASN A 214 2.17 22.83 -0.66
CA ASN A 214 3.08 23.75 -1.33
C ASN A 214 4.46 23.81 -0.64
N ARG A 215 4.94 22.65 -0.14
CA ARG A 215 6.22 22.50 0.56
C ARG A 215 6.98 21.31 -0.02
N ALA A 216 8.33 21.42 -0.04
CA ALA A 216 9.16 20.27 -0.31
C ALA A 216 9.15 19.32 0.89
N VAL A 217 8.61 18.11 0.69
CA VAL A 217 8.59 17.02 1.66
C VAL A 217 9.28 15.84 1.01
N SER A 218 10.30 15.28 1.67
CA SER A 218 10.98 14.08 1.19
C SER A 218 10.19 12.81 1.54
N VAL A 219 10.36 11.75 0.73
CA VAL A 219 9.77 10.44 1.02
C VAL A 219 10.26 9.93 2.38
N ARG A 220 11.54 10.15 2.71
CA ARG A 220 12.12 9.75 4.00
C ARG A 220 11.41 10.42 5.19
N GLU A 221 11.20 11.74 5.13
CA GLU A 221 10.49 12.49 6.18
C GLU A 221 9.07 11.96 6.37
N PHE A 222 8.36 11.73 5.26
CA PHE A 222 6.99 11.21 5.31
C PHE A 222 6.95 9.76 5.82
N ALA A 223 7.94 8.93 5.45
CA ALA A 223 8.04 7.54 5.88
C ALA A 223 8.18 7.39 7.39
N GLU A 224 8.90 8.30 8.06
CA GLU A 224 9.02 8.31 9.53
C GLU A 224 7.65 8.50 10.19
N THR A 225 6.89 9.49 9.72
CA THR A 225 5.52 9.74 10.21
C THR A 225 4.55 8.60 9.86
N MET A 226 4.68 8.03 8.67
CA MET A 226 3.86 6.89 8.24
C MET A 226 4.08 5.67 9.12
N ARG A 227 5.33 5.35 9.45
CA ARG A 227 5.70 4.24 10.33
C ARG A 227 5.01 4.35 11.70
N GLU A 228 5.07 5.53 12.32
CA GLU A 228 4.45 5.77 13.63
C GLU A 228 2.92 5.67 13.58
N SER A 229 2.31 6.29 12.55
CA SER A 229 0.87 6.22 12.34
C SER A 229 0.41 4.78 12.08
N PHE A 230 1.19 4.02 11.31
CA PHE A 230 0.91 2.61 11.03
C PHE A 230 0.97 1.77 12.32
N ALA A 231 2.05 1.86 13.10
CA ALA A 231 2.20 1.10 14.33
C ALA A 231 1.04 1.38 15.32
N ARG A 232 0.67 2.65 15.47
CA ARG A 232 -0.45 3.04 16.33
C ARG A 232 -1.80 2.49 15.86
N VAL A 233 -2.11 2.60 14.57
CA VAL A 233 -3.41 2.14 14.01
C VAL A 233 -3.52 0.63 14.02
N PHE A 234 -2.41 -0.07 13.76
CA PHE A 234 -2.32 -1.51 13.78
C PHE A 234 -2.07 -2.10 15.16
N ASN A 235 -2.01 -1.23 16.19
CA ASN A 235 -1.89 -1.58 17.62
C ASN A 235 -0.64 -2.41 17.94
N TYR A 236 0.51 -2.00 17.38
CA TYR A 236 1.82 -2.55 17.74
C TYR A 236 2.37 -1.85 18.98
N ASP A 237 2.92 -2.65 19.89
CA ASP A 237 3.51 -2.17 21.15
C ASP A 237 4.93 -1.60 20.92
N GLU A 238 5.63 -2.09 19.90
CA GLU A 238 7.02 -1.76 19.63
C GLU A 238 7.30 -1.66 18.13
N ILE A 239 8.24 -0.79 17.74
CA ILE A 239 8.80 -0.69 16.40
C ILE A 239 10.29 -1.04 16.45
N ILE A 240 10.68 -2.08 15.72
CA ILE A 240 12.06 -2.47 15.51
C ILE A 240 12.52 -1.96 14.15
N LEU A 241 13.55 -1.11 14.11
CA LEU A 241 14.12 -0.63 12.85
C LEU A 241 15.17 -1.61 12.35
N ALA A 242 14.92 -2.24 11.20
CA ALA A 242 15.94 -3.02 10.51
C ALA A 242 16.92 -2.06 9.83
N GLY A 243 18.24 -2.25 10.04
CA GLY A 243 19.28 -1.46 9.38
C GLY A 243 19.23 -1.61 7.86
N ALA A 244 19.68 -0.59 7.13
CA ALA A 244 19.75 -0.59 5.65
C ALA A 244 20.73 -1.62 5.06
N SER A 245 21.45 -2.37 5.89
CA SER A 245 22.40 -3.41 5.52
C SER A 245 21.81 -4.77 5.85
N THR A 246 20.99 -5.35 4.97
CA THR A 246 20.54 -6.70 5.29
C THR A 246 20.45 -7.65 4.11
N PRO A 247 21.50 -8.46 3.96
CA PRO A 247 21.35 -9.89 3.68
C PRO A 247 20.99 -10.73 4.93
N GLU A 248 21.10 -10.19 6.16
CA GLU A 248 21.00 -10.96 7.42
C GLU A 248 19.58 -11.34 7.88
N LEU A 249 18.54 -10.84 7.28
CA LEU A 249 17.17 -11.31 7.53
C LEU A 249 16.90 -12.73 7.01
N MET A 250 17.89 -13.32 6.30
CA MET A 250 17.79 -14.63 5.65
C MET A 250 18.69 -15.71 6.27
N ALA A 251 19.51 -15.39 7.23
CA ALA A 251 20.45 -16.34 7.82
C ALA A 251 20.31 -16.35 9.36
N SER A 252 19.35 -17.07 9.87
CA SER A 252 19.47 -17.74 11.16
C SER A 252 19.53 -19.24 10.92
N ASP A 253 20.75 -19.68 10.84
CA ASP A 253 21.34 -20.95 11.21
C ASP A 253 20.56 -22.25 10.95
N GLY A 254 21.26 -23.12 10.20
CA GLY A 254 21.01 -24.52 9.93
C GLY A 254 21.07 -25.41 11.16
#